data_231c2aacc244895a774469f401209779
#
_entry.id   231c2aacc244895a774469f401209779
#
_cell.length_a   1.000
_cell.length_b   1.000
_cell.length_c   1.000
_cell.angle_alpha   90.00
_cell.angle_beta   90.00
_cell.angle_gamma   90.00
#
_symmetry.space_group_name_H-M   'P 1'
#
loop_
_entity.id
_entity.type
_entity.pdbx_description
1 polymer ?
#
loop_
_entity_poly.entity_id
_entity_poly.type
_entity_poly.pdbx_seq_one_letter_code
_entity_poly.pdbx_strand_id
1 'polypeptide(L)'
;MDNKELKDFERLIDETWRTKRSFAALRRLLDTTDGIEYIASGTARAVYKVNDDKVLKIAKNQKGIAQNETEADWGLKNYGVAAEWYDVSDEGIWIESELCPKVKVTDFKKELGFTFAYFCDCLRYYYFNHKYGNKRHISKPEGYDETWENEFIRPYYNYLGDFDVPVGDLTRISSYGRNHNGEIVLVDTGLNEDVYQNYY
;
A
#
# COMPACT_ATOMS: atom_id res chain seq x y z
N MET A 1 -0.34 2.15 -22.13
CA MET A 1 -0.78 3.56 -22.36
C MET A 1 0.42 4.49 -22.26
N ASP A 2 0.51 5.51 -23.10
CA ASP A 2 1.42 6.62 -22.84
C ASP A 2 0.84 7.57 -21.77
N ASN A 3 1.63 8.58 -21.34
CA ASN A 3 1.18 9.47 -20.27
C ASN A 3 -0.04 10.33 -20.64
N LYS A 4 -0.23 10.66 -21.92
CA LYS A 4 -1.39 11.42 -22.38
C LYS A 4 -2.64 10.56 -22.38
N GLU A 5 -2.54 9.35 -22.92
CA GLU A 5 -3.62 8.36 -22.90
C GLU A 5 -4.06 8.04 -21.48
N LEU A 6 -3.10 7.90 -20.53
CA LEU A 6 -3.38 7.69 -19.12
C LEU A 6 -4.18 8.84 -18.52
N LYS A 7 -3.79 10.11 -18.75
CA LYS A 7 -4.53 11.27 -18.25
C LYS A 7 -5.91 11.42 -18.87
N ASP A 8 -6.08 11.04 -20.14
CA ASP A 8 -7.39 11.00 -20.78
C ASP A 8 -8.27 9.90 -20.19
N PHE A 9 -7.68 8.75 -19.85
CA PHE A 9 -8.39 7.64 -19.21
C PHE A 9 -8.81 7.97 -17.77
N GLU A 10 -7.94 8.56 -16.96
CA GLU A 10 -8.26 9.03 -15.60
C GLU A 10 -9.43 10.01 -15.61
N ARG A 11 -9.43 10.95 -16.56
CA ARG A 11 -10.53 11.90 -16.78
C ARG A 11 -11.84 11.18 -17.12
N LEU A 12 -11.78 10.13 -17.96
CA LEU A 12 -12.94 9.33 -18.31
C LEU A 12 -13.49 8.55 -17.10
N ILE A 13 -12.64 8.06 -16.21
CA ILE A 13 -13.04 7.44 -14.94
C ILE A 13 -13.81 8.46 -14.09
N ASP A 14 -13.25 9.66 -13.90
CA ASP A 14 -13.87 10.72 -13.11
C ASP A 14 -15.23 11.18 -13.70
N GLU A 15 -15.32 11.37 -15.01
CA GLU A 15 -16.56 11.70 -15.70
C GLU A 15 -17.62 10.61 -15.55
N THR A 16 -17.21 9.34 -15.67
CA THR A 16 -18.10 8.18 -15.46
C THR A 16 -18.62 8.16 -14.03
N TRP A 17 -17.75 8.41 -13.06
CA TRP A 17 -18.15 8.48 -11.65
C TRP A 17 -19.09 9.64 -11.39
N ARG A 18 -18.76 10.87 -11.82
CA ARG A 18 -19.61 12.07 -11.62
C ARG A 18 -20.99 11.88 -12.21
N THR A 19 -21.07 11.23 -13.38
CA THR A 19 -22.33 11.04 -14.12
C THR A 19 -23.18 9.91 -13.58
N LYS A 20 -22.57 8.79 -13.22
CA LYS A 20 -23.27 7.53 -12.89
C LYS A 20 -23.34 7.24 -11.39
N ARG A 21 -22.39 7.77 -10.59
CA ARG A 21 -22.24 7.46 -9.15
C ARG A 21 -22.32 5.96 -8.85
N SER A 22 -21.68 5.14 -9.70
CA SER A 22 -21.84 3.69 -9.69
C SER A 22 -20.52 2.95 -9.91
N PHE A 23 -20.10 2.18 -8.92
CA PHE A 23 -18.97 1.26 -9.03
C PHE A 23 -19.16 0.19 -10.12
N ALA A 24 -20.40 -0.21 -10.39
CA ALA A 24 -20.70 -1.13 -11.49
C ALA A 24 -20.47 -0.49 -12.87
N ALA A 25 -20.70 0.83 -13.00
CA ALA A 25 -20.40 1.56 -14.22
C ALA A 25 -18.90 1.71 -14.43
N LEU A 26 -18.14 2.00 -13.37
CA LEU A 26 -16.68 2.02 -13.43
C LEU A 26 -16.12 0.66 -13.85
N ARG A 27 -16.60 -0.41 -13.23
CA ARG A 27 -16.18 -1.78 -13.62
C ARG A 27 -16.40 -2.08 -15.08
N ARG A 28 -17.58 -1.73 -15.63
CA ARG A 28 -17.85 -1.92 -17.07
C ARG A 28 -16.91 -1.12 -17.96
N LEU A 29 -16.59 0.13 -17.58
CA LEU A 29 -15.60 0.94 -18.28
C LEU A 29 -14.25 0.22 -18.32
N LEU A 30 -13.76 -0.25 -17.17
CA LEU A 30 -12.49 -0.96 -17.03
C LEU A 30 -12.47 -2.26 -17.84
N ASP A 31 -13.55 -3.04 -17.80
CA ASP A 31 -13.69 -4.31 -18.51
C ASP A 31 -13.69 -4.14 -20.05
N THR A 32 -13.95 -2.91 -20.55
CA THR A 32 -14.02 -2.58 -21.99
C THR A 32 -12.88 -1.66 -22.47
N THR A 33 -11.97 -1.25 -21.60
CA THR A 33 -10.87 -0.38 -21.97
C THR A 33 -9.66 -1.20 -22.41
N ASP A 34 -9.20 -0.96 -23.62
CA ASP A 34 -7.96 -1.54 -24.14
C ASP A 34 -6.72 -0.86 -23.51
N GLY A 35 -5.61 -1.57 -23.47
CA GLY A 35 -4.32 -1.04 -23.03
C GLY A 35 -4.13 -0.99 -21.51
N ILE A 36 -5.05 -1.55 -20.72
CA ILE A 36 -4.88 -1.82 -19.29
C ILE A 36 -4.86 -3.32 -19.02
N GLU A 37 -4.10 -3.73 -18.02
CA GLU A 37 -3.99 -5.13 -17.59
C GLU A 37 -4.43 -5.25 -16.13
N TYR A 38 -5.47 -6.07 -15.88
CA TYR A 38 -5.87 -6.40 -14.51
C TYR A 38 -4.80 -7.27 -13.86
N ILE A 39 -4.25 -6.83 -12.72
CA ILE A 39 -3.19 -7.57 -12.01
C ILE A 39 -3.58 -8.09 -10.63
N ALA A 40 -4.49 -7.41 -9.93
CA ALA A 40 -4.91 -7.84 -8.59
C ALA A 40 -6.25 -7.23 -8.18
N SER A 41 -6.93 -7.86 -7.21
CA SER A 41 -8.08 -7.28 -6.52
C SER A 41 -8.15 -7.74 -5.08
N GLY A 42 -8.32 -6.77 -4.19
CA GLY A 42 -8.77 -6.99 -2.81
C GLY A 42 -10.29 -6.86 -2.67
N THR A 43 -10.76 -6.77 -1.43
CA THR A 43 -12.18 -6.55 -1.13
C THR A 43 -12.64 -5.12 -1.48
N ALA A 44 -11.73 -4.16 -1.43
CA ALA A 44 -12.02 -2.73 -1.56
C ALA A 44 -11.58 -2.14 -2.91
N ARG A 45 -10.46 -2.59 -3.47
CA ARG A 45 -9.84 -2.03 -4.67
C ARG A 45 -9.52 -3.10 -5.71
N ALA A 46 -9.48 -2.70 -6.97
CA ALA A 46 -8.90 -3.43 -8.08
C ALA A 46 -7.66 -2.68 -8.59
N VAL A 47 -6.64 -3.40 -9.01
CA VAL A 47 -5.36 -2.85 -9.46
C VAL A 47 -5.13 -3.22 -10.92
N TYR A 48 -4.88 -2.20 -11.74
CA TYR A 48 -4.63 -2.33 -13.17
C TYR A 48 -3.26 -1.77 -13.51
N LYS A 49 -2.45 -2.56 -14.22
CA LYS A 49 -1.25 -2.04 -14.87
C LYS A 49 -1.68 -1.18 -16.06
N VAL A 50 -1.17 0.06 -16.13
CA VAL A 50 -1.49 1.00 -17.20
C VAL A 50 -0.32 1.24 -18.15
N ASN A 51 0.91 1.06 -17.66
CA ASN A 51 2.15 1.00 -18.45
C ASN A 51 3.23 0.20 -17.70
N ASP A 52 4.49 0.28 -18.14
CA ASP A 52 5.56 -0.53 -17.54
C ASP A 52 5.99 -0.05 -16.15
N ASP A 53 5.65 1.19 -15.77
CA ASP A 53 6.10 1.82 -14.53
C ASP A 53 4.94 2.11 -13.55
N LYS A 54 3.66 2.01 -13.99
CA LYS A 54 2.53 2.54 -13.24
C LYS A 54 1.34 1.59 -13.16
N VAL A 55 0.63 1.73 -12.05
CA VAL A 55 -0.66 1.09 -11.80
C VAL A 55 -1.71 2.13 -11.42
N LEU A 56 -2.98 1.84 -11.73
CA LEU A 56 -4.14 2.48 -11.14
C LEU A 56 -4.80 1.53 -10.14
N LYS A 57 -4.98 1.99 -8.91
CA LYS A 57 -5.78 1.30 -7.89
C LYS A 57 -7.15 1.95 -7.85
N ILE A 58 -8.16 1.22 -8.26
CA ILE A 58 -9.52 1.74 -8.46
C ILE A 58 -10.45 1.21 -7.38
N ALA A 59 -11.17 2.11 -6.74
CA ALA A 59 -12.14 1.78 -5.71
C ALA A 59 -13.30 0.94 -6.28
N LYS A 60 -13.69 -0.11 -5.54
CA LYS A 60 -14.83 -0.98 -5.85
C LYS A 60 -16.05 -0.69 -4.98
N ASN A 61 -15.85 0.11 -3.93
CA ASN A 61 -16.84 0.51 -2.93
C ASN A 61 -16.29 1.68 -2.10
N GLN A 62 -17.07 2.19 -1.14
CA GLN A 62 -16.69 3.32 -0.27
C GLN A 62 -15.40 3.04 0.54
N LYS A 63 -15.19 1.81 0.96
CA LYS A 63 -13.96 1.40 1.63
C LYS A 63 -12.73 1.59 0.73
N GLY A 64 -12.87 1.34 -0.58
CA GLY A 64 -11.79 1.57 -1.55
C GLY A 64 -11.47 3.05 -1.72
N ILE A 65 -12.46 3.92 -1.67
CA ILE A 65 -12.27 5.38 -1.65
C ILE A 65 -11.45 5.77 -0.42
N ALA A 66 -11.90 5.38 0.78
CA ALA A 66 -11.18 5.67 2.02
C ALA A 66 -9.74 5.13 2.02
N GLN A 67 -9.50 3.95 1.42
CA GLN A 67 -8.15 3.42 1.26
C GLN A 67 -7.28 4.25 0.29
N ASN A 68 -7.84 4.76 -0.80
CA ASN A 68 -7.11 5.62 -1.73
C ASN A 68 -6.75 6.96 -1.07
N GLU A 69 -7.68 7.57 -0.34
CA GLU A 69 -7.45 8.80 0.42
C GLU A 69 -6.37 8.62 1.49
N THR A 70 -6.39 7.51 2.23
CA THR A 70 -5.36 7.18 3.23
C THR A 70 -3.99 6.98 2.57
N GLU A 71 -3.93 6.28 1.43
CA GLU A 71 -2.67 6.02 0.72
C GLU A 71 -2.10 7.30 0.10
N ALA A 72 -2.95 8.25 -0.29
CA ALA A 72 -2.56 9.55 -0.83
C ALA A 72 -2.11 10.56 0.24
N ASP A 73 -2.05 10.17 1.51
CA ASP A 73 -1.57 11.05 2.58
C ASP A 73 -0.09 11.39 2.35
N TRP A 74 0.19 12.69 2.20
CA TRP A 74 1.55 13.22 2.02
C TRP A 74 2.48 12.89 3.18
N GLY A 75 1.95 12.69 4.39
CA GLY A 75 2.70 12.26 5.55
C GLY A 75 3.43 10.94 5.32
N LEU A 76 2.83 10.01 4.58
CA LEU A 76 3.43 8.70 4.29
C LEU A 76 4.72 8.77 3.47
N LYS A 77 4.85 9.74 2.56
CA LYS A 77 6.06 9.91 1.74
C LYS A 77 7.33 10.19 2.58
N ASN A 78 7.17 10.81 3.74
CA ASN A 78 8.30 11.21 4.58
C ASN A 78 9.03 10.04 5.24
N TYR A 79 8.42 8.85 5.29
CA TYR A 79 9.03 7.67 5.92
C TYR A 79 9.87 6.83 4.97
N GLY A 80 9.69 6.97 3.66
CA GLY A 80 10.41 6.18 2.65
C GLY A 80 10.07 4.68 2.67
N VAL A 81 8.98 4.29 3.33
CA VAL A 81 8.58 2.87 3.46
C VAL A 81 7.59 2.41 2.39
N ALA A 82 6.91 3.33 1.72
CA ALA A 82 5.85 3.05 0.76
C ALA A 82 6.30 3.26 -0.69
N ALA A 83 5.67 2.52 -1.62
CA ALA A 83 5.74 2.79 -3.04
C ALA A 83 5.28 4.23 -3.33
N GLU A 84 5.85 4.86 -4.35
CA GLU A 84 5.47 6.21 -4.73
C GLU A 84 4.06 6.23 -5.31
N TRP A 85 3.27 7.25 -4.92
CA TRP A 85 2.05 7.59 -5.64
C TRP A 85 2.24 8.92 -6.38
N TYR A 86 1.61 9.06 -7.54
CA TYR A 86 1.83 10.17 -8.47
C TYR A 86 0.64 11.11 -8.54
N ASP A 87 -0.57 10.55 -8.54
CA ASP A 87 -1.80 11.33 -8.66
C ASP A 87 -2.98 10.59 -8.01
N VAL A 88 -4.02 11.32 -7.65
CA VAL A 88 -5.24 10.78 -7.03
C VAL A 88 -6.45 11.59 -7.49
N SER A 89 -7.58 10.94 -7.73
CA SER A 89 -8.82 11.64 -8.06
C SER A 89 -9.33 12.47 -6.89
N ASP A 90 -10.00 13.60 -7.19
CA ASP A 90 -10.59 14.50 -6.18
C ASP A 90 -11.54 13.77 -5.20
N GLU A 91 -12.19 12.71 -5.65
CA GLU A 91 -13.14 11.90 -4.85
C GLU A 91 -12.57 10.54 -4.41
N GLY A 92 -11.26 10.33 -4.47
CA GLY A 92 -10.61 9.08 -4.02
C GLY A 92 -10.97 7.84 -4.86
N ILE A 93 -11.57 7.99 -6.05
CA ILE A 93 -12.02 6.86 -6.87
C ILE A 93 -10.86 6.04 -7.40
N TRP A 94 -9.75 6.68 -7.72
CA TRP A 94 -8.52 6.05 -8.16
C TRP A 94 -7.30 6.74 -7.56
N ILE A 95 -6.22 6.00 -7.47
CA ILE A 95 -4.87 6.51 -7.17
C ILE A 95 -3.89 5.90 -8.17
N GLU A 96 -3.07 6.73 -8.78
CA GLU A 96 -1.95 6.36 -9.64
C GLU A 96 -0.72 6.12 -8.76
N SER A 97 -0.13 4.93 -8.86
CA SER A 97 1.01 4.54 -8.05
C SER A 97 2.06 3.83 -8.90
N GLU A 98 3.27 3.75 -8.37
CA GLU A 98 4.36 2.99 -8.95
C GLU A 98 4.01 1.50 -9.09
N LEU A 99 4.34 0.90 -10.23
CA LEU A 99 4.29 -0.54 -10.41
C LEU A 99 5.50 -1.20 -9.75
N CYS A 100 5.27 -1.82 -8.60
CA CYS A 100 6.29 -2.53 -7.85
C CYS A 100 6.17 -4.05 -8.06
N PRO A 101 7.09 -4.70 -8.80
CA PRO A 101 7.14 -6.17 -8.89
C PRO A 101 7.22 -6.84 -7.52
N LYS A 102 6.58 -8.01 -7.39
CA LYS A 102 6.53 -8.77 -6.12
C LYS A 102 7.92 -9.18 -5.64
N VAL A 103 8.17 -9.01 -4.34
CA VAL A 103 9.33 -9.56 -3.65
C VAL A 103 9.04 -10.94 -3.06
N LYS A 104 10.09 -11.72 -2.85
CA LYS A 104 10.03 -13.04 -2.21
C LYS A 104 10.52 -12.93 -0.76
N VAL A 105 10.06 -13.83 0.09
CA VAL A 105 10.54 -13.96 1.48
C VAL A 105 12.07 -14.09 1.54
N THR A 106 12.67 -14.79 0.57
CA THR A 106 14.11 -14.99 0.46
C THR A 106 14.90 -13.73 0.16
N ASP A 107 14.28 -12.72 -0.46
CA ASP A 107 14.95 -11.48 -0.84
C ASP A 107 15.36 -10.69 0.40
N PHE A 108 14.55 -10.73 1.46
CA PHE A 108 14.89 -10.10 2.74
C PHE A 108 16.23 -10.58 3.28
N LYS A 109 16.45 -11.91 3.34
CA LYS A 109 17.72 -12.45 3.84
C LYS A 109 18.87 -12.13 2.91
N LYS A 110 18.64 -12.20 1.61
CA LYS A 110 19.68 -12.00 0.58
C LYS A 110 20.14 -10.54 0.53
N GLU A 111 19.22 -9.59 0.64
CA GLU A 111 19.47 -8.17 0.38
C GLU A 111 19.65 -7.34 1.66
N LEU A 112 18.90 -7.70 2.72
CA LEU A 112 18.86 -6.94 3.96
C LEU A 112 19.61 -7.63 5.12
N GLY A 113 20.02 -8.89 4.93
CA GLY A 113 20.78 -9.64 5.93
C GLY A 113 19.96 -10.33 7.01
N PHE A 114 18.65 -10.06 7.12
CA PHE A 114 17.74 -10.69 8.08
C PHE A 114 16.54 -11.34 7.36
N THR A 115 15.86 -12.27 8.04
CA THR A 115 14.70 -12.96 7.45
C THR A 115 13.44 -12.10 7.53
N PHE A 116 12.49 -12.31 6.61
CA PHE A 116 11.17 -11.67 6.68
C PHE A 116 10.44 -12.00 8.00
N ALA A 117 10.59 -13.24 8.52
CA ALA A 117 10.02 -13.62 9.80
C ALA A 117 10.57 -12.79 10.97
N TYR A 118 11.90 -12.60 11.03
CA TYR A 118 12.54 -11.74 12.03
C TYR A 118 12.03 -10.30 11.96
N PHE A 119 11.96 -9.74 10.75
CA PHE A 119 11.38 -8.40 10.54
C PHE A 119 9.94 -8.30 11.06
N CYS A 120 9.08 -9.28 10.73
CA CYS A 120 7.71 -9.33 11.23
C CYS A 120 7.64 -9.41 12.76
N ASP A 121 8.52 -10.18 13.39
CA ASP A 121 8.57 -10.32 14.84
C ASP A 121 9.01 -9.01 15.51
N CYS A 122 9.96 -8.28 14.92
CA CYS A 122 10.37 -6.97 15.37
C CYS A 122 9.21 -5.95 15.28
N LEU A 123 8.47 -5.91 14.16
CA LEU A 123 7.30 -5.03 14.00
C LEU A 123 6.19 -5.35 14.99
N ARG A 124 5.89 -6.65 15.21
CA ARG A 124 4.88 -7.08 16.20
C ARG A 124 5.30 -6.72 17.62
N TYR A 125 6.58 -6.96 17.98
CA TYR A 125 7.10 -6.59 19.28
C TYR A 125 6.99 -5.09 19.51
N TYR A 126 7.42 -4.25 18.54
CA TYR A 126 7.27 -2.81 18.60
C TYR A 126 5.80 -2.41 18.81
N TYR A 127 4.91 -2.87 17.95
CA TYR A 127 3.49 -2.54 17.94
C TYR A 127 2.80 -2.86 19.27
N PHE A 128 3.00 -4.07 19.80
CA PHE A 128 2.32 -4.48 21.03
C PHE A 128 2.98 -3.96 22.30
N ASN A 129 4.26 -3.68 22.30
CA ASN A 129 4.95 -3.17 23.50
C ASN A 129 4.92 -1.63 23.58
N HIS A 130 5.26 -0.95 22.50
CA HIS A 130 5.36 0.51 22.51
C HIS A 130 3.99 1.19 22.34
N LYS A 131 3.15 0.67 21.46
CA LYS A 131 1.85 1.29 21.17
C LYS A 131 0.74 0.83 22.12
N TYR A 132 0.75 -0.43 22.59
CA TYR A 132 -0.33 -1.00 23.39
C TYR A 132 0.09 -1.54 24.77
N GLY A 133 1.29 -1.23 25.23
CA GLY A 133 1.74 -1.54 26.59
C GLY A 133 1.84 -3.04 26.91
N ASN A 134 2.30 -3.84 25.94
CA ASN A 134 2.55 -5.29 26.06
C ASN A 134 1.37 -6.13 26.56
N LYS A 135 0.16 -5.77 26.22
CA LYS A 135 -1.05 -6.52 26.60
C LYS A 135 -1.09 -7.96 26.08
N ARG A 136 -0.25 -8.32 25.10
CA ARG A 136 -0.19 -9.66 24.47
C ARG A 136 1.02 -10.48 24.87
N HIS A 137 1.89 -10.01 25.79
CA HIS A 137 3.10 -10.73 26.25
C HIS A 137 3.97 -11.28 25.10
N ILE A 138 4.20 -10.47 24.06
CA ILE A 138 5.07 -10.87 22.95
C ILE A 138 6.50 -10.82 23.40
N SER A 139 7.25 -11.91 23.18
CA SER A 139 8.66 -11.99 23.51
C SER A 139 9.49 -11.03 22.64
N LYS A 140 10.46 -10.37 23.25
CA LYS A 140 11.41 -9.51 22.56
C LYS A 140 12.29 -10.37 21.65
N PRO A 141 12.35 -10.08 20.33
CA PRO A 141 13.28 -10.77 19.45
C PRO A 141 14.74 -10.56 19.87
N GLU A 142 15.57 -11.56 19.69
CA GLU A 142 17.01 -11.42 19.89
C GLU A 142 17.58 -10.37 18.93
N GLY A 143 18.45 -9.46 19.42
CA GLY A 143 19.00 -8.37 18.63
C GLY A 143 18.01 -7.26 18.29
N TYR A 144 16.85 -7.18 18.97
CA TYR A 144 15.84 -6.15 18.68
C TYR A 144 16.36 -4.73 18.92
N ASP A 145 17.16 -4.48 19.95
CA ASP A 145 17.62 -3.12 20.28
C ASP A 145 18.53 -2.58 19.18
N GLU A 146 19.31 -3.42 18.55
CA GLU A 146 20.19 -3.08 17.43
C GLU A 146 19.40 -2.72 16.15
N THR A 147 18.13 -3.14 16.04
CA THR A 147 17.29 -2.82 14.86
C THR A 147 16.92 -1.33 14.78
N TRP A 148 17.07 -0.57 15.88
CA TRP A 148 16.87 0.88 15.87
C TRP A 148 17.95 1.62 15.06
N GLU A 149 19.12 1.02 14.88
CA GLU A 149 20.18 1.52 14.00
C GLU A 149 20.07 0.99 12.56
N ASN A 150 19.14 0.06 12.31
CA ASN A 150 18.97 -0.51 10.99
C ASN A 150 18.18 0.44 10.08
N GLU A 151 18.79 0.86 8.97
CA GLU A 151 18.24 1.84 8.03
C GLU A 151 16.93 1.38 7.37
N PHE A 152 16.72 0.06 7.22
CA PHE A 152 15.49 -0.48 6.67
C PHE A 152 14.38 -0.62 7.74
N ILE A 153 14.69 -1.12 8.94
CA ILE A 153 13.68 -1.44 9.97
C ILE A 153 13.18 -0.18 10.70
N ARG A 154 14.09 0.72 11.06
CA ARG A 154 13.75 1.93 11.83
C ARG A 154 12.64 2.78 11.20
N PRO A 155 12.60 3.05 9.88
CA PRO A 155 11.50 3.79 9.26
C PRO A 155 10.12 3.16 9.48
N TYR A 156 10.04 1.81 9.54
CA TYR A 156 8.78 1.13 9.83
C TYR A 156 8.33 1.30 11.29
N TYR A 157 9.24 1.41 12.25
CA TYR A 157 8.88 1.75 13.62
C TYR A 157 8.30 3.15 13.72
N ASN A 158 8.93 4.12 13.06
CA ASN A 158 8.43 5.49 13.00
C ASN A 158 7.05 5.53 12.35
N TYR A 159 6.89 4.85 11.21
CA TYR A 159 5.61 4.73 10.53
C TYR A 159 4.52 4.11 11.42
N LEU A 160 4.81 3.01 12.11
CA LEU A 160 3.88 2.40 13.07
C LEU A 160 3.58 3.27 14.30
N GLY A 161 4.54 4.10 14.72
CA GLY A 161 4.39 5.01 15.86
C GLY A 161 3.49 6.20 15.56
N ASP A 162 3.65 6.76 14.37
CA ASP A 162 3.01 8.02 13.97
C ASP A 162 1.65 7.79 13.30
N PHE A 163 1.46 6.63 12.65
CA PHE A 163 0.19 6.25 12.03
C PHE A 163 -0.47 5.09 12.75
N ASP A 164 -1.80 5.15 12.83
CA ASP A 164 -2.61 4.06 13.38
C ASP A 164 -2.82 2.94 12.36
N VAL A 165 -1.72 2.25 12.01
CA VAL A 165 -1.73 1.19 11.01
C VAL A 165 -1.79 -0.17 11.70
N PRO A 166 -2.68 -1.09 11.28
CA PRO A 166 -2.69 -2.45 11.78
C PRO A 166 -1.40 -3.19 11.39
N VAL A 167 -0.62 -3.67 12.36
CA VAL A 167 0.64 -4.40 12.09
C VAL A 167 0.45 -5.65 11.23
N GLY A 168 -0.76 -6.20 11.19
CA GLY A 168 -1.09 -7.39 10.39
C GLY A 168 -0.81 -7.23 8.90
N ASP A 169 -1.02 -6.06 8.34
CA ASP A 169 -0.77 -5.81 6.92
C ASP A 169 0.71 -5.65 6.62
N LEU A 170 1.49 -5.08 7.55
CA LEU A 170 2.94 -4.99 7.42
C LEU A 170 3.65 -6.35 7.61
N THR A 171 2.95 -7.37 8.08
CA THR A 171 3.53 -8.72 8.29
C THR A 171 3.11 -9.74 7.23
N ARG A 172 2.68 -9.25 6.05
CA ARG A 172 2.36 -10.08 4.88
C ARG A 172 3.35 -9.78 3.76
N ILE A 173 3.98 -10.81 3.21
CA ILE A 173 4.91 -10.63 2.08
C ILE A 173 4.24 -10.03 0.85
N SER A 174 2.94 -10.27 0.66
CA SER A 174 2.16 -9.69 -0.44
C SER A 174 1.98 -8.17 -0.34
N SER A 175 2.26 -7.57 0.81
CA SER A 175 2.23 -6.11 1.00
C SER A 175 3.51 -5.42 0.53
N TYR A 176 4.50 -6.19 0.05
CA TYR A 176 5.80 -5.67 -0.38
C TYR A 176 6.03 -5.86 -1.86
N GLY A 177 6.65 -4.86 -2.47
CA GLY A 177 7.13 -4.86 -3.84
C GLY A 177 8.50 -4.21 -3.95
N ARG A 178 9.03 -4.17 -5.16
CA ARG A 178 10.31 -3.54 -5.47
C ARG A 178 10.06 -2.25 -6.24
N ASN A 179 10.50 -1.11 -5.72
CA ASN A 179 10.38 0.16 -6.39
C ASN A 179 11.39 0.29 -7.56
N HIS A 180 11.31 1.37 -8.32
CA HIS A 180 12.20 1.64 -9.47
C HIS A 180 13.68 1.79 -9.06
N ASN A 181 13.97 2.11 -7.80
CA ASN A 181 15.34 2.13 -7.25
C ASN A 181 15.86 0.73 -6.88
N GLY A 182 15.02 -0.30 -6.98
CA GLY A 182 15.35 -1.66 -6.57
C GLY A 182 15.14 -1.94 -5.08
N GLU A 183 14.57 -1.00 -4.31
CA GLU A 183 14.35 -1.12 -2.88
C GLU A 183 13.05 -1.85 -2.56
N ILE A 184 13.02 -2.58 -1.43
CA ILE A 184 11.82 -3.24 -0.94
C ILE A 184 10.94 -2.21 -0.21
N VAL A 185 9.71 -2.01 -0.70
CA VAL A 185 8.75 -1.03 -0.16
C VAL A 185 7.36 -1.64 0.02
N LEU A 186 6.52 -1.00 0.84
CA LEU A 186 5.10 -1.32 0.94
C LEU A 186 4.35 -0.87 -0.31
N VAL A 187 3.53 -1.75 -0.87
CA VAL A 187 2.69 -1.46 -2.06
C VAL A 187 1.22 -1.25 -1.71
N ASP A 188 0.84 -1.42 -0.46
CA ASP A 188 -0.54 -1.22 0.03
C ASP A 188 -0.48 -0.57 1.42
N THR A 189 -0.71 0.74 1.47
CA THR A 189 -0.70 1.56 2.70
C THR A 189 -2.07 2.17 2.99
N GLY A 190 -3.09 1.75 2.25
CA GLY A 190 -4.45 2.30 2.35
C GLY A 190 -5.26 1.88 3.58
N LEU A 191 -4.71 1.09 4.50
CA LEU A 191 -5.41 0.68 5.71
C LEU A 191 -4.79 1.35 6.95
N ASN A 192 -5.59 2.15 7.64
CA ASN A 192 -5.32 2.66 8.99
C ASN A 192 -6.45 2.25 9.93
N GLU A 193 -6.35 2.61 11.22
CA GLU A 193 -7.35 2.26 12.23
C GLU A 193 -8.73 2.85 11.90
N ASP A 194 -8.80 4.07 11.38
CA ASP A 194 -10.06 4.70 11.00
C ASP A 194 -10.77 3.94 9.87
N VAL A 195 -10.04 3.56 8.83
CA VAL A 195 -10.58 2.72 7.75
C VAL A 195 -10.97 1.35 8.29
N TYR A 196 -10.18 0.78 9.20
CA TYR A 196 -10.49 -0.50 9.82
C TYR A 196 -11.79 -0.44 10.63
N GLN A 197 -11.93 0.54 11.51
CA GLN A 197 -13.09 0.69 12.39
C GLN A 197 -14.40 1.00 11.63
N ASN A 198 -14.31 1.77 10.54
CA ASN A 198 -15.50 2.20 9.80
C ASN A 198 -15.96 1.20 8.73
N TYR A 199 -15.11 0.30 8.27
CA TYR A 199 -15.39 -0.53 7.08
C TYR A 199 -15.13 -2.04 7.26
N TYR A 200 -14.61 -2.51 8.41
CA TYR A 200 -14.32 -3.91 8.71
C TYR A 200 -14.98 -4.35 10.00
#